data_bb1ec49ffaa6edfb03e00b2553b69c33
#
_entry.id   bb1ec49ffaa6edfb03e00b2553b69c33
#
_cell.length_a   1.000
_cell.length_b   1.000
_cell.length_c   1.000
_cell.angle_alpha   90.00
_cell.angle_beta   90.00
_cell.angle_gamma   90.00
#
_symmetry.space_group_name_H-M   'P 1'
#
loop_
_entity.id
_entity.type
_entity.pdbx_description
1 polymer ?
#
loop_
_entity_poly.entity_id
_entity_poly.type
_entity_poly.pdbx_seq_one_letter_code
_entity_poly.pdbx_strand_id
1 'polypeptide(L)'
;MQYEKLNKRAIFCIFIFELIEIMKNYIILILILYLPLKVFPKIISIILTLLILKDIIYLIICPIIKYERYRYVIGEDSIEIKDGFLFVEINIVPIERIHKITVKKGPIDKLFSLSKVILTTAGGDVTIKFLTDEKVKVISSILNDKINEIAREEKLHGDSSF
;
A
#
# COMPACT_ATOMS: atom_id res chain seq x y z
N MET A 1 4.31 -16.38 -14.81
CA MET A 1 3.67 -15.14 -14.30
C MET A 1 4.70 -14.03 -14.27
N GLN A 2 4.40 -12.88 -14.85
CA GLN A 2 5.35 -11.76 -14.90
C GLN A 2 4.91 -10.68 -13.91
N TYR A 3 5.74 -10.39 -12.89
CA TYR A 3 5.45 -9.36 -11.90
C TYR A 3 5.56 -7.97 -12.50
N GLU A 4 4.56 -7.15 -12.29
CA GLU A 4 4.56 -5.75 -12.71
C GLU A 4 5.24 -4.84 -11.70
N LYS A 5 6.01 -3.87 -12.23
CA LYS A 5 6.65 -2.81 -11.46
C LYS A 5 5.74 -1.59 -11.35
N LEU A 6 5.90 -0.85 -10.25
CA LEU A 6 5.23 0.43 -10.07
C LEU A 6 5.71 1.49 -11.09
N ASN A 7 4.88 2.52 -11.28
CA ASN A 7 5.30 3.71 -12.00
C ASN A 7 6.33 4.50 -11.18
N LYS A 8 7.32 5.13 -11.83
CA LYS A 8 8.36 5.95 -11.16
C LYS A 8 7.79 7.06 -10.27
N ARG A 9 6.60 7.57 -10.59
CA ARG A 9 5.88 8.56 -9.78
C ARG A 9 5.54 8.04 -8.36
N ALA A 10 5.46 6.73 -8.19
CA ALA A 10 5.20 6.11 -6.89
C ALA A 10 6.31 6.40 -5.87
N ILE A 11 7.57 6.59 -6.30
CA ILE A 11 8.68 6.93 -5.40
C ILE A 11 8.38 8.25 -4.67
N PHE A 12 7.97 9.28 -5.40
CA PHE A 12 7.64 10.58 -4.81
C PHE A 12 6.40 10.51 -3.91
N CYS A 13 5.42 9.71 -4.30
CA CYS A 13 4.24 9.49 -3.49
C CYS A 13 4.62 8.82 -2.15
N ILE A 14 5.43 7.78 -2.17
CA ILE A 14 5.93 7.09 -0.97
C ILE A 14 6.75 8.06 -0.11
N PHE A 15 7.64 8.85 -0.73
CA PHE A 15 8.46 9.85 -0.04
C PHE A 15 7.60 10.85 0.75
N ILE A 16 6.53 11.37 0.15
CA ILE A 16 5.62 12.31 0.82
C ILE A 16 4.88 11.63 1.98
N PHE A 17 4.42 10.39 1.81
CA PHE A 17 3.79 9.66 2.91
C PHE A 17 4.74 9.48 4.09
N GLU A 18 6.00 9.07 3.85
CA GLU A 18 7.01 8.92 4.89
C GLU A 18 7.33 10.27 5.57
N LEU A 19 7.42 11.35 4.79
CA LEU A 19 7.65 12.70 5.32
C LEU A 19 6.51 13.12 6.27
N ILE A 20 5.27 12.88 5.91
CA ILE A 20 4.10 13.22 6.76
C ILE A 20 4.12 12.39 8.05
N GLU A 21 4.45 11.10 7.98
CA GLU A 21 4.56 10.25 9.17
C GLU A 21 5.67 10.74 10.12
N ILE A 22 6.82 11.13 9.58
CA ILE A 22 7.91 11.72 10.36
C ILE A 22 7.45 13.04 11.01
N MET A 23 6.83 13.94 10.26
CA MET A 23 6.32 15.22 10.79
C MET A 23 5.31 15.00 11.92
N LYS A 24 4.38 14.08 11.76
CA LYS A 24 3.41 13.72 12.80
C LYS A 24 4.12 13.26 14.09
N ASN A 25 5.15 12.41 13.98
CA ASN A 25 5.91 11.93 15.13
C ASN A 25 6.66 13.07 15.84
N TYR A 26 7.23 14.03 15.09
CA TYR A 26 7.89 15.20 15.68
C TYR A 26 6.91 16.16 16.36
N ILE A 27 5.70 16.34 15.84
CA ILE A 27 4.67 17.15 16.52
C ILE A 27 4.32 16.52 17.88
N ILE A 28 4.17 15.20 17.95
CA ILE A 28 3.91 14.49 19.21
C ILE A 28 5.10 14.65 20.16
N LEU A 29 6.33 14.52 19.65
CA LEU A 29 7.55 14.67 20.46
C LEU A 29 7.67 16.09 21.05
N ILE A 30 7.39 17.12 20.25
CA ILE A 30 7.39 18.51 20.71
C ILE A 30 6.34 18.70 21.80
N LEU A 31 5.15 18.15 21.64
CA LEU A 31 4.08 18.23 22.64
C LEU A 31 4.51 17.59 23.98
N ILE A 32 5.21 16.44 23.93
CA ILE A 32 5.75 15.78 25.13
C ILE A 32 6.84 16.61 25.79
N LEU A 33 7.71 17.28 25.01
CA LEU A 33 8.78 18.12 25.54
C LEU A 33 8.28 19.42 26.20
N TYR A 34 7.07 19.86 25.86
CA TYR A 34 6.39 20.98 26.55
C TYR A 34 5.91 20.62 27.97
N LEU A 35 5.81 19.33 28.31
CA LEU A 35 5.62 18.91 29.68
C LEU A 35 6.88 19.26 30.51
N PRO A 36 6.77 19.76 31.74
CA PRO A 36 7.90 20.23 32.53
C PRO A 36 8.76 19.07 33.05
N LEU A 37 9.41 18.37 32.17
CA LEU A 37 10.39 17.32 32.46
C LEU A 37 11.71 18.02 32.78
N LYS A 38 12.06 18.11 34.05
CA LYS A 38 13.39 18.57 34.54
C LYS A 38 14.49 17.54 34.24
N VAL A 39 14.55 17.05 32.99
CA VAL A 39 15.53 16.05 32.56
C VAL A 39 16.73 16.79 31.91
N PHE A 40 17.94 16.31 32.15
CA PHE A 40 19.24 16.87 31.72
C PHE A 40 19.22 17.35 30.25
N PRO A 41 19.30 18.66 29.98
CA PRO A 41 19.09 19.22 28.64
C PRO A 41 20.12 18.73 27.60
N LYS A 42 21.34 18.41 28.01
CA LYS A 42 22.39 17.87 27.13
C LYS A 42 22.07 16.47 26.61
N ILE A 43 21.53 15.58 27.44
CA ILE A 43 21.19 14.22 27.06
C ILE A 43 20.02 14.24 26.06
N ILE A 44 19.01 15.08 26.31
CA ILE A 44 17.87 15.26 25.42
C ILE A 44 18.33 15.75 24.04
N SER A 45 19.24 16.73 23.99
CA SER A 45 19.79 17.28 22.75
C SER A 45 20.50 16.19 21.91
N ILE A 46 21.30 15.35 22.53
CA ILE A 46 22.00 14.26 21.85
C ILE A 46 21.01 13.28 21.27
N ILE A 47 20.00 12.86 22.05
CA ILE A 47 18.97 11.91 21.60
C ILE A 47 18.20 12.50 20.42
N LEU A 48 17.78 13.77 20.48
CA LEU A 48 17.08 14.44 19.39
C LEU A 48 17.93 14.50 18.12
N THR A 49 19.22 14.81 18.24
CA THR A 49 20.13 14.84 17.08
C THR A 49 20.24 13.47 16.42
N LEU A 50 20.36 12.40 17.19
CA LEU A 50 20.42 11.03 16.68
C LEU A 50 19.11 10.60 16.01
N LEU A 51 17.96 11.01 16.57
CA LEU A 51 16.65 10.74 15.96
C LEU A 51 16.51 11.46 14.61
N ILE A 52 16.89 12.72 14.53
CA ILE A 52 16.85 13.48 13.27
C ILE A 52 17.73 12.82 12.21
N LEU A 53 18.97 12.45 12.58
CA LEU A 53 19.89 11.81 11.66
C LEU A 53 19.35 10.48 11.13
N LYS A 54 18.78 9.64 12.01
CA LYS A 54 18.11 8.39 11.64
C LYS A 54 16.97 8.65 10.66
N ASP A 55 16.11 9.66 10.90
CA ASP A 55 14.95 9.94 10.06
C ASP A 55 15.33 10.49 8.69
N ILE A 56 16.40 11.28 8.58
CA ILE A 56 16.94 11.72 7.29
C ILE A 56 17.41 10.52 6.46
N ILE A 57 18.16 9.61 7.06
CA ILE A 57 18.64 8.39 6.39
C ILE A 57 17.45 7.53 5.95
N TYR A 58 16.47 7.34 6.83
CA TYR A 58 15.26 6.58 6.55
C TYR A 58 14.45 7.18 5.40
N LEU A 59 14.27 8.51 5.38
CA LEU A 59 13.50 9.22 4.36
C LEU A 59 14.10 9.07 2.95
N ILE A 60 15.42 8.94 2.85
CA ILE A 60 16.11 8.73 1.56
C ILE A 60 16.01 7.27 1.12
N ILE A 61 16.27 6.33 2.03
CA ILE A 61 16.41 4.91 1.70
C ILE A 61 15.05 4.22 1.56
N CYS A 62 14.09 4.53 2.44
CA CYS A 62 12.82 3.83 2.52
C CYS A 62 11.99 3.89 1.22
N PRO A 63 11.78 5.04 0.56
CA PRO A 63 10.99 5.11 -0.66
C PRO A 63 11.58 4.28 -1.80
N ILE A 64 12.91 4.27 -1.92
CA ILE A 64 13.61 3.54 -2.96
C ILE A 64 13.41 2.03 -2.77
N ILE A 65 13.65 1.53 -1.55
CA ILE A 65 13.50 0.10 -1.24
C ILE A 65 12.04 -0.34 -1.38
N LYS A 66 11.09 0.44 -0.85
CA LYS A 66 9.65 0.13 -0.99
C LYS A 66 9.23 0.07 -2.45
N TYR A 67 9.69 1.03 -3.26
CA TYR A 67 9.41 1.04 -4.70
C TYR A 67 10.00 -0.18 -5.42
N GLU A 68 11.23 -0.56 -5.11
CA GLU A 68 11.88 -1.71 -5.76
C GLU A 68 11.31 -3.06 -5.33
N ARG A 69 10.85 -3.17 -4.09
CA ARG A 69 10.30 -4.42 -3.55
C ARG A 69 8.84 -4.62 -3.85
N TYR A 70 8.09 -3.52 -3.99
CA TYR A 70 6.67 -3.63 -4.30
C TYR A 70 6.46 -4.23 -5.69
N ARG A 71 5.73 -5.33 -5.74
CA ARG A 71 5.37 -6.02 -6.98
C ARG A 71 3.97 -6.58 -6.84
N TYR A 72 3.24 -6.63 -7.94
CA TYR A 72 1.98 -7.34 -8.00
C TYR A 72 1.88 -8.12 -9.30
N VAL A 73 1.09 -9.17 -9.29
CA VAL A 73 0.72 -9.95 -10.47
C VAL A 73 -0.74 -10.36 -10.37
N ILE A 74 -1.44 -10.27 -11.48
CA ILE A 74 -2.82 -10.74 -11.62
C ILE A 74 -2.73 -12.01 -12.46
N GLY A 75 -2.92 -13.15 -11.79
CA GLY A 75 -2.95 -14.46 -12.40
C GLY A 75 -4.34 -14.82 -12.96
N GLU A 76 -4.51 -16.06 -13.36
CA GLU A 76 -5.80 -16.57 -13.80
C GLU A 76 -6.76 -16.77 -12.63
N ASP A 77 -6.27 -17.34 -11.53
CA ASP A 77 -7.08 -17.71 -10.36
C ASP A 77 -6.80 -16.87 -9.12
N SER A 78 -5.67 -16.15 -9.08
CA SER A 78 -5.25 -15.41 -7.90
C SER A 78 -4.50 -14.14 -8.24
N ILE A 79 -4.53 -13.21 -7.28
CA ILE A 79 -3.75 -11.98 -7.28
C ILE A 79 -2.68 -12.12 -6.23
N GLU A 80 -1.42 -11.87 -6.59
CA GLU A 80 -0.31 -11.85 -5.65
C GLU A 80 0.20 -10.42 -5.51
N ILE A 81 0.39 -9.97 -4.28
CA ILE A 81 0.92 -8.65 -3.96
C ILE A 81 2.09 -8.82 -3.00
N LYS A 82 3.26 -8.33 -3.42
CA LYS A 82 4.47 -8.26 -2.59
C LYS A 82 4.65 -6.83 -2.10
N ASP A 83 4.64 -6.63 -0.79
CA ASP A 83 4.86 -5.33 -0.14
C ASP A 83 5.83 -5.52 1.02
N GLY A 84 6.60 -4.50 1.35
CA GLY A 84 7.46 -4.49 2.52
C GLY A 84 8.74 -3.69 2.37
N PHE A 85 9.30 -3.29 3.53
CA PHE A 85 10.56 -2.56 3.62
C PHE A 85 11.70 -3.49 4.09
N LEU A 86 11.70 -3.91 5.35
CA LEU A 86 12.66 -4.87 5.91
C LEU A 86 12.20 -6.31 5.67
N PHE A 87 10.94 -6.58 5.98
CA PHE A 87 10.29 -7.86 5.73
C PHE A 87 9.38 -7.72 4.52
N VAL A 88 9.41 -8.71 3.64
CA VAL A 88 8.53 -8.79 2.47
C VAL A 88 7.36 -9.67 2.82
N GLU A 89 6.18 -9.12 2.75
CA GLU A 89 4.91 -9.84 2.88
C GLU A 89 4.37 -10.15 1.50
N ILE A 90 3.88 -11.36 1.32
CA ILE A 90 3.26 -11.81 0.06
C ILE A 90 1.80 -12.13 0.37
N ASN A 91 0.91 -11.30 -0.13
CA ASN A 91 -0.52 -11.51 -0.02
C ASN A 91 -1.03 -12.18 -1.29
N ILE A 92 -1.59 -13.38 -1.16
CA ILE A 92 -2.19 -14.15 -2.25
C ILE A 92 -3.69 -14.17 -2.03
N VAL A 93 -4.43 -13.61 -2.98
CA VAL A 93 -5.89 -13.48 -2.92
C VAL A 93 -6.50 -14.27 -4.07
N PRO A 94 -7.22 -15.37 -3.82
CA PRO A 94 -8.02 -16.05 -4.84
C PRO A 94 -9.11 -15.11 -5.38
N ILE A 95 -9.27 -15.05 -6.70
CA ILE A 95 -10.24 -14.13 -7.35
C ILE A 95 -11.67 -14.49 -6.96
N GLU A 96 -11.98 -15.75 -6.79
CA GLU A 96 -13.27 -16.28 -6.31
C GLU A 96 -13.70 -15.74 -4.93
N ARG A 97 -12.72 -15.33 -4.10
CA ARG A 97 -13.00 -14.80 -2.75
C ARG A 97 -13.17 -13.30 -2.70
N ILE A 98 -13.09 -12.61 -3.83
CA ILE A 98 -13.26 -11.16 -3.91
C ILE A 98 -14.75 -10.85 -4.02
N HIS A 99 -15.29 -10.17 -3.00
CA HIS A 99 -16.69 -9.77 -2.97
C HIS A 99 -16.92 -8.35 -3.50
N LYS A 100 -15.89 -7.49 -3.42
CA LYS A 100 -16.00 -6.08 -3.81
C LYS A 100 -14.67 -5.53 -4.28
N ILE A 101 -14.72 -4.73 -5.33
CA ILE A 101 -13.60 -3.95 -5.84
C ILE A 101 -13.92 -2.47 -5.59
N THR A 102 -13.02 -1.77 -4.90
CA THR A 102 -13.16 -0.33 -4.63
C THR A 102 -11.93 0.42 -5.11
N VAL A 103 -12.12 1.40 -5.96
CA VAL A 103 -11.04 2.31 -6.38
C VAL A 103 -11.04 3.51 -5.44
N LYS A 104 -9.89 3.79 -4.81
CA LYS A 104 -9.71 4.98 -3.97
C LYS A 104 -8.54 5.82 -4.48
N LYS A 105 -8.70 7.13 -4.36
CA LYS A 105 -7.68 8.12 -4.74
C LYS A 105 -7.57 9.14 -3.62
N GLY A 106 -6.50 9.08 -2.86
CA GLY A 106 -6.20 10.03 -1.80
C GLY A 106 -5.73 11.38 -2.33
N PRO A 107 -5.60 12.42 -1.48
CA PRO A 107 -5.13 13.74 -1.91
C PRO A 107 -3.71 13.69 -2.48
N ILE A 108 -2.81 12.94 -1.87
CA ILE A 108 -1.43 12.74 -2.34
C ILE A 108 -1.43 11.92 -3.63
N ASP A 109 -2.23 10.85 -3.70
CA ASP A 109 -2.35 10.02 -4.90
C ASP A 109 -2.81 10.87 -6.11
N LYS A 110 -3.74 11.81 -5.89
CA LYS A 110 -4.21 12.75 -6.93
C LYS A 110 -3.08 13.62 -7.49
N LEU A 111 -2.19 14.11 -6.62
CA LEU A 111 -1.07 14.96 -7.01
C LEU A 111 -0.12 14.27 -8.01
N PHE A 112 0.03 12.94 -7.90
CA PHE A 112 0.89 12.12 -8.76
C PHE A 112 0.12 11.35 -9.83
N SER A 113 -1.20 11.58 -9.98
CA SER A 113 -2.08 10.83 -10.88
C SER A 113 -2.01 9.32 -10.63
N LEU A 114 -1.99 8.95 -9.36
CA LEU A 114 -2.00 7.58 -8.88
C LEU A 114 -3.32 7.26 -8.20
N SER A 115 -3.63 5.97 -8.11
CA SER A 115 -4.83 5.44 -7.46
C SER A 115 -4.48 4.12 -6.79
N LYS A 116 -5.38 3.62 -5.95
CA LYS A 116 -5.29 2.31 -5.33
C LYS A 116 -6.58 1.53 -5.55
N VAL A 117 -6.43 0.24 -5.77
CA VAL A 117 -7.55 -0.71 -5.88
C VAL A 117 -7.59 -1.52 -4.60
N ILE A 118 -8.72 -1.51 -3.92
CA ILE A 118 -8.98 -2.27 -2.71
C ILE A 118 -9.86 -3.46 -3.10
N LEU A 119 -9.40 -4.64 -2.75
CA LEU A 119 -10.06 -5.92 -2.94
C LEU A 119 -10.59 -6.37 -1.58
N THR A 120 -11.90 -6.38 -1.40
CA THR A 120 -12.54 -6.83 -0.17
C THR A 120 -12.84 -8.32 -0.26
N THR A 121 -12.33 -9.08 0.71
CA THR A 121 -12.57 -10.50 0.87
C THR A 121 -13.18 -10.79 2.24
N ALA A 122 -13.65 -12.01 2.49
CA ALA A 122 -14.11 -12.43 3.81
C ALA A 122 -13.00 -12.37 4.89
N GLY A 123 -11.72 -12.46 4.49
CA GLY A 123 -10.57 -12.37 5.38
C GLY A 123 -10.04 -10.94 5.60
N GLY A 124 -10.64 -9.93 4.94
CA GLY A 124 -10.22 -8.53 5.04
C GLY A 124 -9.94 -7.88 3.70
N ASP A 125 -9.45 -6.65 3.77
CA ASP A 125 -9.14 -5.83 2.60
C ASP A 125 -7.68 -5.98 2.18
N VAL A 126 -7.45 -6.27 0.90
CA VAL A 126 -6.12 -6.27 0.29
C VAL A 126 -6.03 -5.15 -0.74
N THR A 127 -4.94 -4.38 -0.72
CA THR A 127 -4.84 -3.16 -1.53
C THR A 127 -3.67 -3.23 -2.51
N ILE A 128 -3.97 -3.03 -3.79
CA ILE A 128 -2.96 -2.74 -4.82
C ILE A 128 -2.75 -1.23 -4.87
N LYS A 129 -1.54 -0.77 -4.55
CA LYS A 129 -1.20 0.66 -4.37
C LYS A 129 -0.49 1.23 -5.61
N PHE A 130 -0.51 2.55 -5.75
CA PHE A 130 0.31 3.33 -6.68
C PHE A 130 0.09 3.00 -8.17
N LEU A 131 -1.13 2.66 -8.54
CA LEU A 131 -1.53 2.38 -9.92
C LEU A 131 -1.83 3.66 -10.68
N THR A 132 -1.48 3.72 -11.96
CA THR A 132 -1.97 4.79 -12.85
C THR A 132 -3.46 4.59 -13.15
N ASP A 133 -4.16 5.68 -13.47
CA ASP A 133 -5.61 5.62 -13.75
C ASP A 133 -5.95 4.66 -14.92
N GLU A 134 -5.04 4.54 -15.90
CA GLU A 134 -5.17 3.59 -16.99
C GLU A 134 -5.10 2.14 -16.51
N LYS A 135 -4.10 1.83 -15.67
CA LYS A 135 -3.94 0.49 -15.07
C LYS A 135 -5.10 0.13 -14.17
N VAL A 136 -5.62 1.07 -13.40
CA VAL A 136 -6.81 0.85 -12.57
C VAL A 136 -8.01 0.42 -13.41
N LYS A 137 -8.26 1.08 -14.55
CA LYS A 137 -9.37 0.72 -15.45
C LYS A 137 -9.19 -0.70 -16.00
N VAL A 138 -8.00 -1.01 -16.49
CA VAL A 138 -7.69 -2.34 -17.05
C VAL A 138 -7.83 -3.43 -15.97
N ILE A 139 -7.26 -3.21 -14.80
CA ILE A 139 -7.32 -4.16 -13.69
C ILE A 139 -8.76 -4.38 -13.22
N SER A 140 -9.51 -3.29 -13.04
CA SER A 140 -10.91 -3.38 -12.61
C SER A 140 -11.79 -4.09 -13.63
N SER A 141 -11.56 -3.88 -14.94
CA SER A 141 -12.27 -4.59 -16.00
C SER A 141 -11.96 -6.09 -15.97
N ILE A 142 -10.67 -6.47 -15.99
CA ILE A 142 -10.25 -7.87 -15.95
C ILE A 142 -10.83 -8.61 -14.74
N LEU A 143 -10.78 -7.97 -13.56
CA LEU A 143 -11.29 -8.59 -12.34
C LEU A 143 -12.82 -8.71 -12.33
N ASN A 144 -13.54 -7.69 -12.83
CA ASN A 144 -15.00 -7.76 -12.94
C ASN A 144 -15.43 -8.85 -13.91
N ASP A 145 -14.74 -8.98 -15.04
CA ASP A 145 -15.05 -10.02 -16.04
C ASP A 145 -14.84 -11.41 -15.45
N LYS A 146 -13.73 -11.65 -14.75
CA LYS A 146 -13.44 -12.92 -14.09
C LYS A 146 -14.44 -13.25 -12.97
N ILE A 147 -14.77 -12.29 -12.11
CA ILE A 147 -15.77 -12.49 -11.04
C ILE A 147 -17.13 -12.83 -11.64
N ASN A 148 -17.52 -12.19 -12.74
CA ASN A 148 -18.78 -12.48 -13.42
C ASN A 148 -18.76 -13.86 -14.09
N GLU A 149 -17.63 -14.30 -14.61
CA GLU A 149 -17.44 -15.64 -15.18
C GLU A 149 -17.62 -16.71 -14.10
N ILE A 150 -16.90 -16.60 -12.99
CA ILE A 150 -17.01 -17.50 -11.85
C ILE A 150 -18.45 -17.58 -11.32
N ALA A 151 -19.11 -16.43 -11.15
CA ALA A 151 -20.49 -16.39 -10.70
C ALA A 151 -21.49 -17.02 -11.69
N ARG A 152 -21.19 -17.06 -12.99
CA ARG A 152 -22.00 -17.79 -13.99
C ARG A 152 -21.78 -19.29 -13.91
N GLU A 153 -20.53 -19.72 -13.75
CA GLU A 153 -20.19 -21.14 -13.61
C GLU A 153 -20.81 -21.76 -12.36
N GLU A 154 -20.78 -21.06 -11.22
CA GLU A 154 -21.43 -21.49 -9.98
C GLU A 154 -22.95 -21.68 -10.16
N LYS A 155 -23.63 -20.78 -10.89
CA LYS A 155 -25.04 -20.87 -11.15
C LYS A 155 -25.37 -22.09 -12.04
N LEU A 156 -24.57 -22.38 -13.07
CA LEU A 156 -24.74 -23.50 -13.94
C LEU A 156 -24.55 -24.86 -13.24
N HIS A 157 -23.61 -24.91 -12.28
CA HIS A 157 -23.35 -26.12 -11.49
C HIS A 157 -24.38 -26.30 -10.36
N GLY A 158 -24.91 -25.20 -9.81
CA GLY A 158 -25.99 -25.23 -8.81
C GLY A 158 -27.33 -25.71 -9.36
N ASP A 159 -27.64 -25.42 -10.62
CA ASP A 159 -28.91 -25.83 -11.28
C ASP A 159 -28.90 -27.29 -11.77
N SER A 160 -27.73 -27.92 -11.85
CA SER A 160 -27.59 -29.32 -12.31
C SER A 160 -27.64 -30.35 -11.17
N SER A 161 -27.88 -29.93 -9.94
CA SER A 161 -27.91 -30.79 -8.72
C SER A 161 -29.31 -31.02 -8.15
N PHE A 162 -30.37 -30.83 -8.97
CA PHE A 162 -31.74 -31.19 -8.62
C PHE A 162 -32.30 -32.25 -9.57
#